data_2e7f194854821759733be7d1bca00a56
#
_entry.id   2e7f194854821759733be7d1bca00a56
#
_cell.length_a   1.000
_cell.length_b   1.000
_cell.length_c   1.000
_cell.angle_alpha   90.00
_cell.angle_beta   90.00
_cell.angle_gamma   90.00
#
_symmetry.space_group_name_H-M   'P 1'
#
loop_
_entity.id
_entity.type
_entity.pdbx_description
1 polymer ?
#
loop_
_entity_poly.entity_id
_entity_poly.type
_entity_poly.pdbx_seq_one_letter_code
_entity_poly.pdbx_strand_id
1 'polypeptide(L)'
;MYKGEARYELIAETKGRLNIPVWVNGDITSPQKAVAVLKQTAADGIMIGRGAQGRPWLFRDLKHYAEHGVLPPALSLAECNATILNHIRAMHEFYGEVAGVRIARKHIGWYIDEMPDGEQTRRDINLLDSVAAQYDTLAAYLETLSEKTDRWVCHYREG
;
A
#
# COMPACT_ATOMS: atom_id res chain seq x y z
N MET A 1 -3.02 -10.04 16.69
CA MET A 1 -3.62 -8.95 15.86
C MET A 1 -3.85 -7.78 16.80
N TYR A 2 -3.25 -6.63 16.54
CA TYR A 2 -3.50 -5.44 17.36
C TYR A 2 -4.96 -5.02 17.19
N LYS A 3 -5.69 -4.94 18.31
CA LYS A 3 -7.07 -4.42 18.37
C LYS A 3 -7.04 -3.10 19.14
N GLY A 4 -7.68 -2.07 18.64
CA GLY A 4 -7.76 -0.74 19.24
C GLY A 4 -7.30 0.35 18.28
N GLU A 5 -7.55 1.59 18.64
CA GLU A 5 -7.13 2.79 17.91
C GLU A 5 -5.82 3.34 18.47
N ALA A 6 -5.02 3.97 17.60
CA ALA A 6 -3.79 4.63 18.02
C ALA A 6 -4.11 5.86 18.90
N ARG A 7 -3.45 5.95 20.07
CA ARG A 7 -3.64 7.03 21.03
C ARG A 7 -2.62 8.13 20.77
N TYR A 8 -2.95 9.05 19.89
CA TYR A 8 -2.04 10.12 19.46
C TYR A 8 -1.73 11.14 20.55
N GLU A 9 -2.59 11.30 21.56
CA GLU A 9 -2.36 12.17 22.72
C GLU A 9 -1.08 11.78 23.49
N LEU A 10 -0.83 10.48 23.64
CA LEU A 10 0.37 9.97 24.28
C LEU A 10 1.63 10.28 23.47
N ILE A 11 1.52 10.27 22.14
CA ILE A 11 2.63 10.62 21.26
C ILE A 11 2.94 12.12 21.36
N ALA A 12 1.91 12.97 21.37
CA ALA A 12 2.04 14.41 21.57
C ALA A 12 2.73 14.74 22.90
N GLU A 13 2.29 14.12 24.01
CA GLU A 13 2.88 14.27 25.32
C GLU A 13 4.36 13.81 25.34
N THR A 14 4.65 12.67 24.74
CA THR A 14 6.01 12.13 24.63
C THR A 14 6.91 13.08 23.83
N LYS A 15 6.43 13.56 22.67
CA LYS A 15 7.16 14.50 21.82
C LYS A 15 7.49 15.79 22.57
N GLY A 16 6.55 16.31 23.36
CA GLY A 16 6.77 17.53 24.16
C GLY A 16 7.85 17.40 25.23
N ARG A 17 8.24 16.17 25.57
CA ARG A 17 9.29 15.88 26.59
C ARG A 17 10.64 15.49 25.97
N LEU A 18 10.72 15.30 24.64
CA LEU A 18 11.91 14.80 23.97
C LEU A 18 12.50 15.85 23.02
N ASN A 19 13.83 15.94 23.02
CA ASN A 19 14.60 16.80 22.10
C ASN A 19 15.17 16.03 20.90
N ILE A 20 14.76 14.78 20.70
CA ILE A 20 15.14 13.95 19.56
C ILE A 20 13.98 13.84 18.55
N PRO A 21 14.23 13.51 17.28
CA PRO A 21 13.19 13.25 16.32
C PRO A 21 12.27 12.11 16.77
N VAL A 22 10.96 12.30 16.60
CA VAL A 22 9.91 11.31 16.93
C VAL A 22 9.07 11.02 15.69
N TRP A 23 8.96 9.75 15.32
CA TRP A 23 8.08 9.27 14.25
C TRP A 23 6.81 8.68 14.86
N VAL A 24 5.64 9.20 14.43
CA VAL A 24 4.35 8.64 14.84
C VAL A 24 3.96 7.48 13.92
N ASN A 25 3.46 6.40 14.52
CA ASN A 25 2.90 5.23 13.83
C ASN A 25 1.54 4.88 14.41
N GLY A 26 0.64 4.36 13.57
CA GLY A 26 -0.65 3.80 13.97
C GLY A 26 -1.78 4.34 13.08
N ASP A 27 -2.59 3.45 12.54
CA ASP A 27 -3.86 3.69 11.85
C ASP A 27 -3.87 4.84 10.81
N ILE A 28 -2.72 5.11 10.20
CA ILE A 28 -2.56 6.11 9.14
C ILE A 28 -2.90 5.44 7.81
N THR A 29 -4.10 5.71 7.31
CA THR A 29 -4.68 5.05 6.14
C THR A 29 -4.95 5.98 4.95
N SER A 30 -4.82 7.31 5.15
CA SER A 30 -5.04 8.31 4.11
C SER A 30 -4.08 9.50 4.25
N PRO A 31 -3.85 10.28 3.18
CA PRO A 31 -3.08 11.51 3.23
C PRO A 31 -3.62 12.53 4.22
N GLN A 32 -4.94 12.69 4.29
CA GLN A 32 -5.61 13.59 5.22
C GLN A 32 -5.35 13.18 6.68
N LYS A 33 -5.52 11.89 6.98
CA LYS A 33 -5.23 11.35 8.32
C LYS A 33 -3.77 11.57 8.71
N ALA A 34 -2.83 11.34 7.79
CA ALA A 34 -1.40 11.55 8.02
C ALA A 34 -1.09 13.00 8.43
N VAL A 35 -1.61 13.98 7.69
CA VAL A 35 -1.40 15.39 8.00
C VAL A 35 -2.10 15.80 9.31
N ALA A 36 -3.29 15.28 9.56
CA ALA A 36 -4.01 15.51 10.81
C ALA A 36 -3.21 14.98 12.02
N VAL A 37 -2.67 13.77 11.92
CA VAL A 37 -1.86 13.14 12.96
C VAL A 37 -0.55 13.92 13.21
N LEU A 38 0.14 14.38 12.17
CA LEU A 38 1.32 15.24 12.34
C LEU A 38 0.98 16.53 13.06
N LYS A 39 -0.13 17.18 12.71
CA LYS A 39 -0.58 18.40 13.39
C LYS A 39 -0.95 18.16 14.86
N GLN A 40 -1.62 17.05 15.16
CA GLN A 40 -2.05 16.67 16.49
C GLN A 40 -0.87 16.31 17.41
N THR A 41 0.13 15.60 16.87
CA THR A 41 1.23 15.04 17.67
C THR A 41 2.48 15.92 17.69
N ALA A 42 2.60 16.89 16.78
CA ALA A 42 3.83 17.62 16.51
C ALA A 42 5.05 16.71 16.27
N ALA A 43 4.83 15.46 15.84
CA ALA A 43 5.88 14.52 15.48
C ALA A 43 6.68 15.02 14.28
N ASP A 44 7.96 14.64 14.20
CA ASP A 44 8.87 15.06 13.13
C ASP A 44 8.65 14.27 11.83
N GLY A 45 7.98 13.13 11.91
CA GLY A 45 7.66 12.30 10.78
C GLY A 45 6.60 11.24 11.09
N ILE A 46 6.19 10.52 10.06
CA ILE A 46 5.24 9.43 10.17
C ILE A 46 5.84 8.12 9.65
N MET A 47 5.41 7.02 10.21
CA MET A 47 5.69 5.68 9.74
C MET A 47 4.37 5.00 9.37
N ILE A 48 4.25 4.54 8.15
CA ILE A 48 3.05 3.86 7.64
C ILE A 48 3.37 2.38 7.43
N GLY A 49 2.62 1.52 8.10
CA GLY A 49 2.70 0.07 7.93
C GLY A 49 1.56 -0.44 7.04
N ARG A 50 0.55 -1.04 7.68
CA ARG A 50 -0.61 -1.67 7.02
C ARG A 50 -1.37 -0.74 6.06
N GLY A 51 -1.38 0.55 6.31
CA GLY A 51 -2.02 1.55 5.46
C GLY A 51 -1.48 1.59 4.02
N ALA A 52 -0.23 1.16 3.79
CA ALA A 52 0.39 1.13 2.46
C ALA A 52 0.29 -0.25 1.76
N GLN A 53 -0.22 -1.28 2.44
CA GLN A 53 -0.37 -2.61 1.86
C GLN A 53 -1.37 -2.58 0.69
N GLY A 54 -0.95 -3.06 -0.49
CA GLY A 54 -1.73 -3.03 -1.71
C GLY A 54 -1.87 -1.65 -2.38
N ARG A 55 -1.26 -0.59 -1.83
CA ARG A 55 -1.37 0.77 -2.36
C ARG A 55 -0.13 1.63 -2.07
N PRO A 56 1.02 1.32 -2.64
CA PRO A 56 2.27 2.05 -2.39
C PRO A 56 2.20 3.52 -2.84
N TRP A 57 1.31 3.87 -3.75
CA TRP A 57 1.05 5.24 -4.17
C TRP A 57 0.51 6.15 -3.06
N LEU A 58 0.08 5.60 -1.92
CA LEU A 58 -0.27 6.38 -0.73
C LEU A 58 0.85 7.38 -0.35
N PHE A 59 2.11 7.01 -0.51
CA PHE A 59 3.24 7.90 -0.20
C PHE A 59 3.35 9.07 -1.17
N ARG A 60 3.07 8.87 -2.47
CA ARG A 60 2.97 9.95 -3.46
C ARG A 60 1.87 10.92 -3.09
N ASP A 61 0.69 10.37 -2.80
CA ASP A 61 -0.50 11.14 -2.52
C ASP A 61 -0.37 11.92 -1.20
N LEU A 62 0.28 11.32 -0.21
CA LEU A 62 0.59 11.96 1.05
C LEU A 62 1.54 13.14 0.88
N LYS A 63 2.64 12.94 0.13
CA LYS A 63 3.61 14.01 -0.14
C LYS A 63 2.91 15.18 -0.82
N HIS A 64 2.15 14.93 -1.88
CA HIS A 64 1.42 15.95 -2.60
C HIS A 64 0.42 16.67 -1.70
N TYR A 65 -0.36 15.94 -0.90
CA TYR A 65 -1.34 16.51 0.00
C TYR A 65 -0.69 17.36 1.11
N ALA A 66 0.45 16.93 1.64
CA ALA A 66 1.18 17.70 2.64
C ALA A 66 1.72 19.04 2.08
N GLU A 67 2.13 19.05 0.82
CA GLU A 67 2.69 20.23 0.15
C GLU A 67 1.60 21.21 -0.37
N HIS A 68 0.46 20.69 -0.83
CA HIS A 68 -0.54 21.48 -1.58
C HIS A 68 -1.91 21.55 -0.90
N GLY A 69 -2.19 20.72 0.11
CA GLY A 69 -3.50 20.67 0.79
C GLY A 69 -4.61 19.97 -0.01
N VAL A 70 -4.31 19.46 -1.21
CA VAL A 70 -5.24 18.76 -2.10
C VAL A 70 -4.65 17.44 -2.55
N LEU A 71 -5.51 16.45 -2.84
CA LEU A 71 -5.04 15.20 -3.41
C LEU A 71 -4.57 15.38 -4.86
N PRO A 72 -3.53 14.67 -5.29
CA PRO A 72 -3.13 14.66 -6.70
C PRO A 72 -4.21 13.97 -7.55
N PRO A 73 -4.18 14.13 -8.88
CA PRO A 73 -4.96 13.32 -9.79
C PRO A 73 -4.74 11.82 -9.51
N ALA A 74 -5.82 11.06 -9.59
CA ALA A 74 -5.75 9.61 -9.44
C ALA A 74 -4.77 9.03 -10.47
N LEU A 75 -4.03 7.98 -10.07
CA LEU A 75 -3.20 7.23 -11.01
C LEU A 75 -4.09 6.53 -12.04
N SER A 76 -3.63 6.52 -13.28
CA SER A 76 -4.20 5.67 -14.30
C SER A 76 -4.00 4.19 -13.94
N LEU A 77 -4.85 3.34 -14.50
CA LEU A 77 -4.72 1.90 -14.31
C LEU A 77 -3.36 1.39 -14.81
N ALA A 78 -2.87 1.93 -15.92
CA ALA A 78 -1.56 1.59 -16.47
C ALA A 78 -0.40 1.90 -15.49
N GLU A 79 -0.44 3.03 -14.81
CA GLU A 79 0.56 3.40 -13.79
C GLU A 79 0.49 2.48 -12.57
N CYS A 80 -0.72 2.12 -12.14
CA CYS A 80 -0.91 1.16 -11.05
C CYS A 80 -0.38 -0.22 -11.43
N ASN A 81 -0.75 -0.73 -12.62
CA ASN A 81 -0.30 -2.02 -13.12
C ASN A 81 1.24 -2.09 -13.25
N ALA A 82 1.85 -1.04 -13.81
CA ALA A 82 3.31 -0.95 -13.90
C ALA A 82 3.97 -0.97 -12.51
N THR A 83 3.41 -0.26 -11.55
CA THR A 83 3.91 -0.24 -10.17
C THR A 83 3.82 -1.62 -9.52
N ILE A 84 2.69 -2.31 -9.67
CA ILE A 84 2.48 -3.65 -9.12
C ILE A 84 3.45 -4.65 -9.74
N LEU A 85 3.52 -4.72 -11.07
CA LEU A 85 4.38 -5.66 -11.78
C LEU A 85 5.86 -5.43 -11.47
N ASN A 86 6.31 -4.17 -11.38
CA ASN A 86 7.68 -3.84 -10.99
C ASN A 86 7.97 -4.24 -9.54
N HIS A 87 7.03 -4.05 -8.61
CA HIS A 87 7.21 -4.47 -7.22
C HIS A 87 7.33 -5.99 -7.11
N ILE A 88 6.44 -6.74 -7.77
CA ILE A 88 6.49 -8.21 -7.74
C ILE A 88 7.77 -8.74 -8.40
N ARG A 89 8.20 -8.16 -9.52
CA ARG A 89 9.48 -8.51 -10.17
C ARG A 89 10.65 -8.27 -9.23
N ALA A 90 10.74 -7.10 -8.62
CA ALA A 90 11.80 -6.78 -7.67
C ALA A 90 11.84 -7.74 -6.46
N MET A 91 10.69 -8.20 -5.99
CA MET A 91 10.62 -9.22 -4.94
C MET A 91 11.15 -10.57 -5.42
N HIS A 92 10.81 -11.00 -6.62
CA HIS A 92 11.32 -12.23 -7.21
C HIS A 92 12.85 -12.17 -7.39
N GLU A 93 13.37 -11.06 -7.90
CA GLU A 93 14.81 -10.85 -8.08
C GLU A 93 15.56 -10.86 -6.74
N PHE A 94 14.99 -10.22 -5.72
CA PHE A 94 15.64 -10.09 -4.41
C PHE A 94 15.62 -11.39 -3.59
N TYR A 95 14.47 -12.10 -3.58
CA TYR A 95 14.28 -13.29 -2.74
C TYR A 95 14.52 -14.60 -3.47
N GLY A 96 14.68 -14.59 -4.80
CA GLY A 96 14.88 -15.77 -5.65
C GLY A 96 13.61 -16.59 -5.85
N GLU A 97 13.75 -17.69 -6.60
CA GLU A 97 12.63 -18.51 -7.11
C GLU A 97 11.68 -18.97 -6.00
N VAL A 98 12.19 -19.66 -4.98
CA VAL A 98 11.33 -20.31 -3.98
C VAL A 98 10.76 -19.30 -2.97
N ALA A 99 11.62 -18.48 -2.37
CA ALA A 99 11.19 -17.52 -1.36
C ALA A 99 10.41 -16.37 -1.98
N GLY A 100 10.83 -15.89 -3.16
CA GLY A 100 10.18 -14.81 -3.89
C GLY A 100 8.73 -15.14 -4.22
N VAL A 101 8.46 -16.31 -4.80
CA VAL A 101 7.10 -16.78 -5.11
C VAL A 101 6.23 -16.83 -3.84
N ARG A 102 6.76 -17.40 -2.75
CA ARG A 102 6.00 -17.53 -1.50
C ARG A 102 5.67 -16.18 -0.85
N ILE A 103 6.64 -15.26 -0.84
CA ILE A 103 6.48 -13.92 -0.25
C ILE A 103 5.54 -13.08 -1.12
N ALA A 104 5.69 -13.14 -2.45
CA ALA A 104 4.88 -12.37 -3.39
C ALA A 104 3.38 -12.71 -3.30
N ARG A 105 2.98 -13.94 -2.99
CA ARG A 105 1.57 -14.35 -2.84
C ARG A 105 0.78 -13.41 -1.93
N LYS A 106 1.36 -13.02 -0.79
CA LYS A 106 0.73 -12.11 0.17
C LYS A 106 0.59 -10.70 -0.39
N HIS A 107 1.62 -10.21 -1.08
CA HIS A 107 1.61 -8.88 -1.66
C HIS A 107 0.66 -8.78 -2.85
N ILE A 108 0.61 -9.82 -3.69
CA ILE A 108 -0.36 -9.91 -4.78
C ILE A 108 -1.79 -9.85 -4.21
N GLY A 109 -2.08 -10.65 -3.18
CA GLY A 109 -3.39 -10.61 -2.52
C GLY A 109 -3.78 -9.21 -2.06
N TRP A 110 -2.86 -8.48 -1.44
CA TRP A 110 -3.14 -7.11 -1.01
C TRP A 110 -3.45 -6.15 -2.16
N TYR A 111 -2.94 -6.41 -3.37
CA TYR A 111 -3.24 -5.60 -4.54
C TYR A 111 -4.59 -5.92 -5.15
N ILE A 112 -4.92 -7.21 -5.28
CA ILE A 112 -6.02 -7.62 -6.15
C ILE A 112 -7.28 -8.10 -5.42
N ASP A 113 -7.25 -8.37 -4.11
CA ASP A 113 -8.40 -8.97 -3.38
C ASP A 113 -9.70 -8.14 -3.47
N GLU A 114 -9.60 -6.83 -3.58
CA GLU A 114 -10.76 -5.93 -3.70
C GLU A 114 -11.12 -5.62 -5.18
N MET A 115 -10.39 -6.18 -6.14
CA MET A 115 -10.61 -5.96 -7.57
C MET A 115 -11.54 -7.04 -8.16
N PRO A 116 -12.23 -6.74 -9.28
CA PRO A 116 -13.06 -7.73 -9.97
C PRO A 116 -12.29 -9.02 -10.25
N ASP A 117 -12.85 -10.17 -9.91
CA ASP A 117 -12.25 -11.51 -10.03
C ASP A 117 -10.93 -11.71 -9.24
N GLY A 118 -10.51 -10.73 -8.43
CA GLY A 118 -9.21 -10.73 -7.74
C GLY A 118 -9.06 -11.88 -6.74
N GLU A 119 -10.11 -12.22 -5.99
CA GLU A 119 -10.08 -13.33 -5.04
C GLU A 119 -9.87 -14.68 -5.74
N GLN A 120 -10.51 -14.91 -6.90
CA GLN A 120 -10.28 -16.13 -7.67
C GLN A 120 -8.87 -16.15 -8.23
N THR A 121 -8.42 -15.06 -8.86
CA THR A 121 -7.04 -14.94 -9.38
C THR A 121 -5.99 -15.18 -8.28
N ARG A 122 -6.21 -14.67 -7.08
CA ARG A 122 -5.32 -14.94 -5.94
C ARG A 122 -5.28 -16.41 -5.58
N ARG A 123 -6.42 -17.12 -5.59
CA ARG A 123 -6.46 -18.57 -5.34
C ARG A 123 -5.62 -19.31 -6.37
N ASP A 124 -5.76 -18.97 -7.65
CA ASP A 124 -5.02 -19.60 -8.73
C ASP A 124 -3.51 -19.32 -8.63
N ILE A 125 -3.13 -18.06 -8.40
CA ILE A 125 -1.73 -17.65 -8.20
C ILE A 125 -1.08 -18.36 -6.99
N ASN A 126 -1.84 -18.63 -5.94
CA ASN A 126 -1.33 -19.32 -4.75
C ASN A 126 -0.93 -20.79 -5.01
N LEU A 127 -1.39 -21.38 -6.10
CA LEU A 127 -1.03 -22.75 -6.51
C LEU A 127 0.23 -22.81 -7.39
N LEU A 128 0.71 -21.65 -7.88
CA LEU A 128 1.85 -21.58 -8.76
C LEU A 128 3.18 -21.62 -7.99
N ASP A 129 4.17 -22.35 -8.53
CA ASP A 129 5.44 -22.61 -7.89
C ASP A 129 6.62 -21.87 -8.54
N SER A 130 6.44 -21.29 -9.74
CA SER A 130 7.50 -20.60 -10.45
C SER A 130 7.27 -19.10 -10.56
N VAL A 131 8.36 -18.34 -10.55
CA VAL A 131 8.38 -16.90 -10.74
C VAL A 131 7.69 -16.51 -12.05
N ALA A 132 8.04 -17.19 -13.15
CA ALA A 132 7.47 -16.89 -14.47
C ALA A 132 5.95 -17.10 -14.48
N ALA A 133 5.47 -18.26 -14.04
CA ALA A 133 4.03 -18.54 -14.03
C ALA A 133 3.26 -17.55 -13.14
N GLN A 134 3.80 -17.21 -11.97
CA GLN A 134 3.16 -16.25 -11.06
C GLN A 134 3.09 -14.85 -11.67
N TYR A 135 4.20 -14.39 -12.27
CA TYR A 135 4.27 -13.08 -12.90
C TYR A 135 3.36 -12.98 -14.13
N ASP A 136 3.39 -13.97 -15.02
CA ASP A 136 2.60 -13.99 -16.24
C ASP A 136 1.10 -14.05 -15.95
N THR A 137 0.69 -14.85 -14.96
CA THR A 137 -0.72 -14.91 -14.52
C THR A 137 -1.20 -13.58 -13.96
N LEU A 138 -0.37 -12.92 -13.13
CA LEU A 138 -0.69 -11.59 -12.62
C LEU A 138 -0.77 -10.55 -13.75
N ALA A 139 0.18 -10.57 -14.69
CA ALA A 139 0.21 -9.64 -15.81
C ALA A 139 -1.04 -9.79 -16.69
N ALA A 140 -1.41 -11.02 -17.05
CA ALA A 140 -2.62 -11.30 -17.82
C ALA A 140 -3.89 -10.83 -17.11
N TYR A 141 -3.98 -11.05 -15.79
CA TYR A 141 -5.10 -10.56 -15.00
C TYR A 141 -5.19 -9.03 -15.04
N LEU A 142 -4.08 -8.32 -14.83
CA LEU A 142 -4.04 -6.86 -14.84
C LEU A 142 -4.36 -6.28 -16.24
N GLU A 143 -3.99 -6.96 -17.31
CA GLU A 143 -4.37 -6.60 -18.67
C GLU A 143 -5.89 -6.73 -18.87
N THR A 144 -6.47 -7.87 -18.51
CA THR A 144 -7.93 -8.10 -18.56
C THR A 144 -8.70 -7.10 -17.70
N LEU A 145 -8.14 -6.70 -16.54
CA LEU A 145 -8.73 -5.68 -15.69
C LEU A 145 -8.79 -4.34 -16.39
N SER A 146 -7.77 -4.00 -17.18
CA SER A 146 -7.69 -2.75 -17.95
C SER A 146 -8.76 -2.65 -19.04
N GLU A 147 -9.30 -3.76 -19.50
CA GLU A 147 -10.43 -3.79 -20.44
C GLU A 147 -11.79 -3.56 -19.76
N LYS A 148 -11.88 -3.88 -18.46
CA LYS A 148 -13.13 -3.82 -17.67
C LYS A 148 -13.32 -2.51 -16.91
N THR A 149 -12.25 -1.81 -16.58
CA THR A 149 -12.29 -0.57 -15.81
C THR A 149 -11.15 0.36 -16.23
N ASP A 150 -11.38 1.65 -16.14
CA ASP A 150 -10.38 2.70 -16.42
C ASP A 150 -9.67 3.21 -15.16
N ARG A 151 -10.09 2.73 -13.99
CA ARG A 151 -9.59 3.20 -12.70
C ARG A 151 -9.29 2.07 -11.75
N TRP A 152 -8.15 2.20 -11.08
CA TRP A 152 -7.87 1.40 -9.89
C TRP A 152 -8.78 1.85 -8.76
N VAL A 153 -9.41 0.89 -8.06
CA VAL A 153 -10.27 1.19 -6.90
C VAL A 153 -9.38 1.59 -5.73
N CYS A 154 -9.04 2.87 -5.67
CA CYS A 154 -8.32 3.47 -4.55
C CYS A 154 -9.32 3.95 -3.51
N HIS A 155 -9.82 3.06 -2.69
CA HIS A 155 -10.52 3.49 -1.48
C HIS A 155 -9.49 3.78 -0.39
N TYR A 156 -9.23 5.07 -0.12
CA TYR A 156 -8.68 5.42 1.18
C TYR A 156 -9.74 5.03 2.22
N ARG A 157 -9.45 3.99 3.00
CA ARG A 157 -10.36 3.59 4.07
C ARG A 157 -10.44 4.77 5.04
N GLU A 158 -11.58 5.41 5.07
CA GLU A 158 -11.90 6.34 6.14
C GLU A 158 -11.98 5.50 7.42
N GLY A 159 -11.05 5.77 8.33
CA GLY A 159 -11.01 5.16 9.66
C GLY A 159 -11.75 6.02 10.66
#